data_5c6810d6e480d494df49c8ce6989d9c1
#
_entry.id   5c6810d6e480d494df49c8ce6989d9c1
#
_cell.length_a   1.000
_cell.length_b   1.000
_cell.length_c   1.000
_cell.angle_alpha   90.00
_cell.angle_beta   90.00
_cell.angle_gamma   90.00
#
_symmetry.space_group_name_H-M   'P 1'
#
loop_
_entity.id
_entity.type
_entity.pdbx_description
1 polymer ?
#
loop_
_entity_poly.entity_id
_entity_poly.type
_entity_poly.pdbx_seq_one_letter_code
_entity_poly.pdbx_strand_id
1 'polypeptide(L)' 'MHSTMADVTDATFETDVVERSRTVPVVVDLWAEWCGPCKQLGPILEKVIAETNGAVELAKIDVDTNPGV' A
#
# COMPACT_ATOMS: atom_id res chain seq x y z
N MET A 1 11.76 11.16 5.41
CA MET A 1 11.11 11.39 4.12
C MET A 1 10.11 10.26 3.86
N HIS A 2 8.89 10.59 3.48
CA HIS A 2 7.86 9.59 3.25
C HIS A 2 8.01 8.95 1.87
N SER A 3 7.96 7.61 1.81
CA SER A 3 8.01 6.88 0.54
C SER A 3 6.63 6.86 -0.11
N THR A 4 6.57 6.94 -1.47
CA THR A 4 5.31 6.81 -2.21
C THR A 4 4.78 5.38 -2.24
N MET A 5 5.63 4.41 -1.89
CA MET A 5 5.28 2.99 -1.79
C MET A 5 5.85 2.46 -0.49
N ALA A 6 4.99 1.89 0.36
CA ALA A 6 5.41 1.41 1.67
C ALA A 6 4.73 0.09 2.00
N ASP A 7 5.47 -0.79 2.69
CA ASP A 7 4.90 -1.96 3.33
C ASP A 7 4.29 -1.51 4.65
N VAL A 8 2.99 -1.68 4.79
CA VAL A 8 2.22 -1.22 5.94
C VAL A 8 1.81 -2.41 6.79
N THR A 9 1.89 -2.26 8.10
CA THR A 9 1.54 -3.29 9.08
C THR A 9 0.36 -2.84 9.94
N ASP A 10 -0.16 -3.76 10.77
CA ASP A 10 -1.16 -3.43 11.78
C ASP A 10 -0.72 -2.23 12.64
N ALA A 11 0.56 -2.20 13.01
CA ALA A 11 1.10 -1.16 13.88
C ALA A 11 1.24 0.20 13.18
N THR A 12 1.39 0.22 11.85
CA THR A 12 1.64 1.46 11.11
C THR A 12 0.44 1.92 10.28
N PHE A 13 -0.63 1.13 10.21
CA PHE A 13 -1.79 1.43 9.37
C PHE A 13 -2.40 2.80 9.66
N GLU A 14 -2.61 3.13 10.93
CA GLU A 14 -3.22 4.39 11.32
C GLU A 14 -2.40 5.58 10.79
N THR A 15 -1.09 5.54 10.98
CA THR A 15 -0.19 6.62 10.56
C THR A 15 0.00 6.66 9.06
N ASP A 16 0.31 5.50 8.46
CA ASP A 16 0.74 5.44 7.06
C ASP A 16 -0.41 5.44 6.07
N VAL A 17 -1.62 5.10 6.50
CA VAL A 17 -2.81 5.10 5.65
C VAL A 17 -3.80 6.16 6.07
N VAL A 18 -4.34 6.08 7.28
CA VAL A 18 -5.43 6.95 7.72
C VAL A 18 -4.96 8.40 7.85
N GLU A 19 -3.91 8.64 8.60
CA GLU A 19 -3.36 10.01 8.78
C GLU A 19 -2.82 10.53 7.46
N ARG A 20 -2.10 9.70 6.72
CA ARG A 20 -1.50 10.10 5.45
C ARG A 20 -2.54 10.46 4.40
N SER A 21 -3.69 9.77 4.40
CA SER A 21 -4.77 10.04 3.44
C SER A 21 -5.38 11.43 3.58
N ARG A 22 -5.12 12.13 4.67
CA ARG A 22 -5.56 13.51 4.86
C ARG A 22 -4.75 14.49 4.01
N THR A 23 -3.55 14.09 3.61
CA THR A 23 -2.63 14.93 2.83
C THR A 23 -2.59 14.53 1.37
N VAL A 24 -2.63 13.21 1.09
CA VAL A 24 -2.49 12.64 -0.26
C VAL A 24 -3.36 11.39 -0.37
N PRO A 25 -3.96 11.12 -1.54
CA PRO A 25 -4.70 9.88 -1.75
C PRO A 25 -3.78 8.67 -1.55
N VAL A 26 -4.27 7.66 -0.83
CA VAL A 26 -3.53 6.42 -0.57
C VAL A 26 -4.32 5.25 -1.13
N VAL A 27 -3.70 4.51 -2.04
CA VAL A 27 -4.25 3.25 -2.56
C VAL A 27 -3.73 2.12 -1.67
N VAL A 28 -4.65 1.30 -1.18
CA VAL A 28 -4.30 0.16 -0.31
C VAL A 28 -4.32 -1.11 -1.15
N ASP A 29 -3.18 -1.81 -1.22
CA ASP A 29 -3.03 -3.09 -1.90
C ASP A 29 -2.98 -4.20 -0.85
N LEU A 30 -4.09 -4.94 -0.72
CA LEU A 30 -4.18 -6.10 0.17
C LEU A 30 -3.74 -7.34 -0.61
N TRP A 31 -2.67 -7.98 -0.15
CA TRP A 31 -2.10 -9.13 -0.86
C TRP A 31 -1.71 -10.26 0.10
N ALA A 32 -1.47 -11.43 -0.46
CA ALA A 32 -0.99 -12.59 0.29
C ALA A 32 -0.14 -13.47 -0.62
N GLU A 33 0.80 -14.23 -0.02
CA GLU A 33 1.68 -15.12 -0.77
C GLU A 33 0.93 -16.19 -1.58
N TRP A 34 -0.22 -16.65 -1.04
CA TRP A 34 -1.03 -17.66 -1.72
C TRP A 34 -1.93 -17.08 -2.82
N CYS A 35 -1.98 -15.79 -2.97
CA CYS A 35 -2.86 -15.13 -3.94
C CYS A 35 -2.08 -14.80 -5.21
N GLY A 36 -2.16 -15.68 -6.22
CA GLY A 36 -1.48 -15.45 -7.51
C GLY A 36 -1.87 -14.14 -8.18
N PRO A 37 -3.18 -13.86 -8.39
CA PRO A 37 -3.62 -12.58 -8.99
C PRO A 37 -3.17 -11.35 -8.22
N CYS A 38 -3.14 -11.40 -6.89
CA CYS A 38 -2.66 -10.28 -6.07
C CYS A 38 -1.18 -9.98 -6.36
N LYS A 39 -0.38 -11.03 -6.52
CA LYS A 39 1.06 -10.89 -6.78
C LYS A 39 1.33 -10.38 -8.20
N GLN A 40 0.42 -10.62 -9.14
CA GLN A 40 0.50 -10.07 -10.49
C GLN A 40 0.07 -8.61 -10.52
N LEU A 41 -0.93 -8.25 -9.73
CA LEU A 41 -1.43 -6.89 -9.64
C LEU A 41 -0.44 -5.93 -9.00
N GLY A 42 0.32 -6.40 -8.00
CA GLY A 42 1.26 -5.57 -7.25
C GLY A 42 2.22 -4.77 -8.12
N PRO A 43 3.00 -5.41 -9.00
CA PRO A 43 3.92 -4.68 -9.89
C PRO A 43 3.21 -3.68 -10.82
N ILE A 44 1.99 -3.99 -11.26
CA ILE A 44 1.20 -3.10 -12.11
C ILE A 44 0.79 -1.85 -11.33
N LEU A 45 0.32 -2.02 -10.10
CA LEU A 45 -0.03 -0.90 -9.21
C LEU A 45 1.20 -0.05 -8.90
N GLU A 46 2.33 -0.67 -8.61
CA GLU A 46 3.56 0.06 -8.32
C GLU A 46 3.97 0.93 -9.50
N LYS A 47 3.87 0.40 -10.72
CA LYS A 47 4.19 1.16 -11.93
C LYS A 47 3.25 2.35 -12.11
N VAL A 48 1.94 2.13 -11.99
CA VAL A 48 0.94 3.19 -12.15
C VAL A 48 1.12 4.27 -11.10
N ILE A 49 1.34 3.89 -9.85
CA ILE A 49 1.54 4.83 -8.75
C ILE A 49 2.83 5.65 -8.97
N ALA A 50 3.91 5.01 -9.42
CA ALA A 50 5.16 5.71 -9.71
C ALA A 50 4.97 6.77 -10.79
N GLU A 51 4.11 6.53 -11.77
CA GLU A 51 3.82 7.46 -12.86
C GLU A 51 3.09 8.71 -12.39
N THR A 52 2.51 8.70 -11.18
CA THR A 52 1.83 9.87 -10.63
C THR A 52 2.79 10.92 -10.05
N ASN A 53 4.09 10.60 -9.96
CA ASN A 53 5.12 11.50 -9.43
C ASN A 53 4.79 12.02 -8.01
N GLY A 54 4.25 11.16 -7.16
CA GLY A 54 3.95 11.50 -5.78
C GLY A 54 2.55 12.04 -5.53
N ALA A 55 1.72 12.17 -6.58
CA ALA A 55 0.35 12.62 -6.40
C ALA A 55 -0.53 11.60 -5.68
N VAL A 56 -0.16 10.31 -5.74
CA VAL A 56 -0.85 9.20 -5.09
C VAL A 56 0.19 8.30 -4.45
N GLU A 57 -0.11 7.76 -3.28
CA GLU A 57 0.76 6.81 -2.58
C GLU A 57 0.16 5.42 -2.54
N LEU A 58 1.02 4.40 -2.45
CA LEU A 58 0.62 3.00 -2.38
C LEU A 58 1.02 2.42 -1.04
N ALA A 59 0.04 1.85 -0.34
CA ALA A 59 0.27 1.09 0.90
C ALA A 59 0.03 -0.39 0.61
N LYS A 60 1.07 -1.20 0.78
CA LYS A 60 1.01 -2.66 0.55
C LYS A 60 0.87 -3.37 1.87
N ILE A 61 -0.12 -4.23 2.01
CA ILE A 61 -0.41 -4.92 3.27
C ILE A 61 -0.52 -6.42 3.02
N ASP A 62 0.37 -7.19 3.65
CA ASP A 62 0.29 -8.65 3.68
C ASP A 62 -0.77 -9.03 4.71
N VAL A 63 -1.89 -9.57 4.25
CA VAL A 63 -3.04 -9.86 5.12
C VAL A 63 -2.80 -11.04 6.07
N ASP A 64 -1.86 -11.92 5.74
CA ASP A 64 -1.56 -13.07 6.61
C ASP A 64 -0.77 -12.67 7.85
N THR A 65 0.12 -11.68 7.71
CA THR A 65 0.95 -11.18 8.83
C THR A 65 0.33 -9.98 9.53
N ASN A 66 -0.74 -9.40 8.97
CA ASN A 66 -1.39 -8.21 9.50
C ASN A 66 -2.91 -8.38 9.56
N PRO A 67 -3.41 -9.34 10.37
CA PRO A 67 -4.84 -9.66 10.40
C PRO A 67 -5.70 -8.57 11.03
N GLY A 68 -5.10 -7.59 11.72
CA GLY A 68 -5.84 -6.50 12.34
C GLY A 68 -6.27 -5.39 11.39
N VAL A 69 -5.73 -5.41 10.18
CA VAL A 69 -6.08 -4.39 9.19
C VAL A 69 -7.45 -4.65 8.56
#